data_6a15e0681d48a887bee2d395da4871d7
#
_entry.id   6a15e0681d48a887bee2d395da4871d7
#
_cell.length_a   1.000
_cell.length_b   1.000
_cell.length_c   1.000
_cell.angle_alpha   90.00
_cell.angle_beta   90.00
_cell.angle_gamma   90.00
#
_symmetry.space_group_name_H-M   'P 1'
#
loop_
_entity.id
_entity.type
_entity.pdbx_description
1 polymer ?
#
loop_
_entity_poly.entity_id
_entity_poly.type
_entity_poly.pdbx_seq_one_letter_code
_entity_poly.pdbx_strand_id
1 'polypeptide(L)'
;LNNVGDLATLSKKEAQNLERSLESIKEKDLAIKSMRDAINKKDSVTLALVTSLKGAIGNMNDDDIEINVEKGVVYVSISDKLLFDSGRYNVTNQAREVLGKVATVIKNKPDIEFMVEGHTDDKSISTSMFQDNWDLSVKRATSVVRILQDEFGVDPKRMTAAGRSYYMPVASNATAEGRAKNRRTRIVVLPKLDQFYGMIEEGMEQASKASN
;
A
#
# COMPACT_ATOMS: atom_id res chain seq x y z
N LEU A 1 -1.08 -3.60 69.49
CA LEU A 1 0.19 -3.87 68.75
C LEU A 1 -0.06 -4.58 67.41
N ASN A 2 -1.08 -5.44 67.23
CA ASN A 2 -1.38 -6.13 65.95
C ASN A 2 -1.85 -5.17 64.85
N ASN A 3 -2.67 -4.16 65.20
CA ASN A 3 -3.23 -3.21 64.20
C ASN A 3 -2.18 -2.32 63.53
N VAL A 4 -1.04 -1.99 64.22
CA VAL A 4 0.02 -1.19 63.66
C VAL A 4 0.86 -2.01 62.68
N GLY A 5 1.07 -3.30 62.97
CA GLY A 5 1.76 -4.22 62.07
C GLY A 5 0.98 -4.49 60.79
N ASP A 6 -0.34 -4.63 60.89
CA ASP A 6 -1.22 -4.84 59.73
C ASP A 6 -1.31 -3.60 58.83
N LEU A 7 -1.35 -2.40 59.42
CA LEU A 7 -1.32 -1.15 58.67
C LEU A 7 0.03 -0.94 57.95
N ALA A 8 1.15 -1.29 58.56
CA ALA A 8 2.46 -1.20 57.96
C ALA A 8 2.61 -2.17 56.75
N THR A 9 2.09 -3.38 56.88
CA THR A 9 2.11 -4.37 55.81
C THR A 9 1.18 -3.98 54.64
N LEU A 10 0.02 -3.41 54.95
CA LEU A 10 -0.89 -2.89 53.92
C LEU A 10 -0.26 -1.71 53.11
N SER A 11 0.32 -0.73 53.85
CA SER A 11 1.00 0.40 53.23
C SER A 11 2.18 -0.04 52.33
N LYS A 12 2.95 -1.05 52.76
CA LYS A 12 4.03 -1.62 51.95
C LYS A 12 3.51 -2.29 50.67
N LYS A 13 2.40 -3.03 50.75
CA LYS A 13 1.74 -3.64 49.57
C LYS A 13 1.22 -2.57 48.60
N GLU A 14 0.60 -1.52 49.13
CA GLU A 14 0.10 -0.41 48.30
C GLU A 14 1.24 0.32 47.60
N ALA A 15 2.34 0.58 48.28
CA ALA A 15 3.53 1.18 47.67
C ALA A 15 4.14 0.31 46.56
N GLN A 16 4.22 -1.01 46.76
CA GLN A 16 4.67 -1.94 45.72
C GLN A 16 3.74 -2.02 44.54
N ASN A 17 2.41 -1.98 44.77
CA ASN A 17 1.44 -1.97 43.69
C ASN A 17 1.52 -0.65 42.88
N LEU A 18 1.73 0.47 43.55
CA LEU A 18 1.90 1.77 42.90
C LEU A 18 3.17 1.77 42.05
N GLU A 19 4.28 1.26 42.57
CA GLU A 19 5.56 1.16 41.85
C GLU A 19 5.41 0.32 40.57
N ARG A 20 4.80 -0.88 40.66
CA ARG A 20 4.50 -1.72 39.48
C ARG A 20 3.57 -1.04 38.48
N SER A 21 2.59 -0.28 38.96
CA SER A 21 1.69 0.48 38.09
C SER A 21 2.43 1.60 37.35
N LEU A 22 3.35 2.29 38.01
CA LEU A 22 4.19 3.33 37.41
C LEU A 22 5.15 2.76 36.36
N GLU A 23 5.76 1.59 36.63
CA GLU A 23 6.58 0.87 35.65
C GLU A 23 5.76 0.49 34.42
N SER A 24 4.60 -0.13 34.61
CA SER A 24 3.69 -0.49 33.50
C SER A 24 3.22 0.72 32.69
N ILE A 25 3.01 1.87 33.31
CA ILE A 25 2.68 3.13 32.61
C ILE A 25 3.85 3.59 31.76
N LYS A 26 5.07 3.59 32.30
CA LYS A 26 6.28 3.97 31.54
C LYS A 26 6.50 3.07 30.32
N GLU A 27 6.34 1.75 30.47
CA GLU A 27 6.44 0.80 29.37
C GLU A 27 5.42 1.11 28.27
N LYS A 28 4.16 1.37 28.66
CA LYS A 28 3.10 1.70 27.70
C LYS A 28 3.36 3.04 26.99
N ASP A 29 3.87 4.03 27.70
CA ASP A 29 4.21 5.33 27.11
C ASP A 29 5.33 5.22 26.08
N LEU A 30 6.36 4.42 26.35
CA LEU A 30 7.44 4.13 25.39
C LEU A 30 6.92 3.37 24.17
N ALA A 31 6.06 2.37 24.36
CA ALA A 31 5.43 1.64 23.27
C ALA A 31 4.54 2.56 22.39
N ILE A 32 3.75 3.42 23.01
CA ILE A 32 2.91 4.41 22.30
C ILE A 32 3.80 5.38 21.51
N LYS A 33 4.89 5.84 22.07
CA LYS A 33 5.84 6.72 21.37
C LYS A 33 6.44 6.03 20.15
N SER A 34 6.91 4.80 20.29
CA SER A 34 7.46 4.01 19.19
C SER A 34 6.44 3.80 18.06
N MET A 35 5.19 3.47 18.42
CA MET A 35 4.11 3.33 17.45
C MET A 35 3.82 4.64 16.71
N ARG A 36 3.81 5.77 17.41
CA ARG A 36 3.62 7.10 16.79
C ARG A 36 4.75 7.45 15.83
N ASP A 37 6.00 7.18 16.21
CA ASP A 37 7.16 7.43 15.35
C ASP A 37 7.12 6.56 14.08
N ALA A 38 6.71 5.29 14.20
CA ALA A 38 6.51 4.40 13.07
C ALA A 38 5.39 4.90 12.12
N ILE A 39 4.26 5.35 12.66
CA ILE A 39 3.14 5.92 11.88
C ILE A 39 3.60 7.18 11.15
N ASN A 40 4.25 8.11 11.83
CA ASN A 40 4.75 9.37 11.25
C ASN A 40 5.74 9.10 10.10
N LYS A 41 6.63 8.13 10.28
CA LYS A 41 7.58 7.71 9.24
C LYS A 41 6.86 7.13 8.03
N LYS A 42 5.87 6.27 8.23
CA LYS A 42 5.03 5.71 7.17
C LYS A 42 4.32 6.82 6.39
N ASP A 43 3.69 7.76 7.07
CA ASP A 43 2.95 8.86 6.46
C ASP A 43 3.89 9.78 5.66
N SER A 44 5.09 10.06 6.19
CA SER A 44 6.13 10.84 5.49
C SER A 44 6.60 10.14 4.20
N VAL A 45 6.82 8.83 4.23
CA VAL A 45 7.19 8.04 3.04
C VAL A 45 6.06 8.06 2.00
N THR A 46 4.81 7.90 2.45
CA THR A 46 3.63 7.95 1.59
C THR A 46 3.50 9.31 0.89
N LEU A 47 3.63 10.41 1.64
CA LEU A 47 3.56 11.76 1.10
C LEU A 47 4.68 12.05 0.09
N ALA A 48 5.92 11.67 0.41
CA ALA A 48 7.07 11.83 -0.48
C ALA A 48 6.88 11.04 -1.79
N LEU A 49 6.30 9.85 -1.72
CA LEU A 49 6.00 9.03 -2.88
C LEU A 49 4.94 9.68 -3.78
N VAL A 50 3.83 10.12 -3.19
CA VAL A 50 2.75 10.81 -3.94
C VAL A 50 3.28 12.07 -4.63
N THR A 51 4.07 12.86 -3.91
CA THR A 51 4.68 14.08 -4.46
C THR A 51 5.63 13.75 -5.63
N SER A 52 6.44 12.71 -5.49
CA SER A 52 7.35 12.26 -6.55
C SER A 52 6.60 11.73 -7.77
N LEU A 53 5.53 10.96 -7.57
CA LEU A 53 4.68 10.44 -8.64
C LEU A 53 3.95 11.57 -9.37
N LYS A 54 3.32 12.50 -8.65
CA LYS A 54 2.67 13.67 -9.24
C LYS A 54 3.64 14.54 -10.00
N GLY A 55 4.84 14.78 -9.48
CA GLY A 55 5.89 15.53 -10.15
C GLY A 55 6.40 14.86 -11.42
N ALA A 56 6.57 13.54 -11.42
CA ALA A 56 7.06 12.79 -12.58
C ALA A 56 6.00 12.67 -13.69
N ILE A 57 4.76 12.41 -13.33
CA ILE A 57 3.64 12.25 -14.28
C ILE A 57 3.27 13.62 -14.88
N GLY A 58 3.36 14.69 -14.08
CA GLY A 58 3.02 16.05 -14.53
C GLY A 58 1.55 16.22 -14.90
N ASN A 59 1.24 17.20 -15.77
CA ASN A 59 -0.13 17.49 -16.23
C ASN A 59 -0.58 16.57 -17.39
N MET A 60 -0.24 15.29 -17.36
CA MET A 60 -0.82 14.34 -18.30
C MET A 60 -2.30 14.18 -17.95
N ASN A 61 -3.18 14.20 -18.95
CA ASN A 61 -4.65 14.17 -18.86
C ASN A 61 -5.17 13.58 -17.55
N ASP A 62 -5.66 14.42 -16.65
CA ASP A 62 -6.18 14.03 -15.32
C ASP A 62 -7.30 12.98 -15.39
N ASP A 63 -7.99 12.87 -16.53
CA ASP A 63 -9.07 11.90 -16.75
C ASP A 63 -8.58 10.46 -16.92
N ASP A 64 -7.32 10.26 -17.32
CA ASP A 64 -6.77 8.93 -17.65
C ASP A 64 -5.81 8.38 -16.62
N ILE A 65 -5.28 9.23 -15.74
CA ILE A 65 -4.33 8.85 -14.69
C ILE A 65 -4.71 9.52 -13.38
N GLU A 66 -4.98 8.74 -12.37
CA GLU A 66 -5.37 9.22 -11.05
C GLU A 66 -4.41 8.66 -9.98
N ILE A 67 -3.89 9.54 -9.11
CA ILE A 67 -3.05 9.15 -7.97
C ILE A 67 -3.83 9.40 -6.69
N ASN A 68 -4.19 8.32 -6.00
CA ASN A 68 -4.97 8.32 -4.78
C ASN A 68 -4.22 7.67 -3.62
N VAL A 69 -4.55 8.10 -2.40
CA VAL A 69 -4.12 7.45 -1.17
C VAL A 69 -5.35 6.97 -0.41
N GLU A 70 -5.46 5.66 -0.25
CA GLU A 70 -6.53 5.05 0.52
C GLU A 70 -5.92 4.21 1.65
N LYS A 71 -6.27 4.51 2.89
CA LYS A 71 -5.78 3.80 4.09
C LYS A 71 -4.24 3.69 4.15
N GLY A 72 -3.53 4.73 3.71
CA GLY A 72 -2.06 4.76 3.71
C GLY A 72 -1.40 3.95 2.59
N VAL A 73 -2.15 3.45 1.62
CA VAL A 73 -1.67 2.79 0.41
C VAL A 73 -1.80 3.75 -0.77
N VAL A 74 -0.75 3.87 -1.57
CA VAL A 74 -0.75 4.72 -2.78
C VAL A 74 -1.20 3.91 -3.98
N TYR A 75 -2.15 4.44 -4.71
CA TYR A 75 -2.69 3.87 -5.94
C TYR A 75 -2.42 4.81 -7.11
N VAL A 76 -1.83 4.29 -8.17
CA VAL A 76 -1.78 4.95 -9.48
C VAL A 76 -2.75 4.20 -10.38
N SER A 77 -3.91 4.80 -10.65
CA SER A 77 -4.94 4.23 -11.51
C SER A 77 -4.78 4.78 -12.93
N ILE A 78 -4.71 3.91 -13.90
CA ILE A 78 -4.54 4.26 -15.31
C ILE A 78 -5.71 3.67 -16.08
N SER A 79 -6.38 4.50 -16.88
CA SER A 79 -7.54 4.07 -17.68
C SER A 79 -7.15 3.02 -18.72
N ASP A 80 -8.07 2.11 -18.99
CA ASP A 80 -7.88 1.06 -20.00
C ASP A 80 -7.64 1.62 -21.41
N LYS A 81 -8.34 2.71 -21.76
CA LYS A 81 -8.22 3.35 -23.09
C LYS A 81 -6.83 3.95 -23.33
N LEU A 82 -6.14 4.37 -22.26
CA LEU A 82 -4.75 4.84 -22.34
C LEU A 82 -3.78 3.66 -22.44
N LEU A 83 -4.02 2.61 -21.65
CA LEU A 83 -3.10 1.47 -21.55
C LEU A 83 -3.15 0.54 -22.73
N PHE A 84 -4.34 0.23 -23.26
CA PHE A 84 -4.52 -0.86 -24.22
C PHE A 84 -5.39 -0.46 -25.40
N ASP A 85 -5.15 -1.10 -26.53
CA ASP A 85 -6.12 -1.11 -27.63
C ASP A 85 -7.40 -1.85 -27.19
N SER A 86 -8.55 -1.46 -27.77
CA SER A 86 -9.85 -2.02 -27.39
C SER A 86 -9.87 -3.55 -27.50
N GLY A 87 -10.25 -4.20 -26.39
CA GLY A 87 -10.33 -5.67 -26.28
C GLY A 87 -8.98 -6.40 -26.30
N ARG A 88 -7.87 -5.68 -26.23
CA ARG A 88 -6.51 -6.24 -26.26
C ARG A 88 -5.78 -6.06 -24.92
N TYR A 89 -4.59 -6.62 -24.85
CA TYR A 89 -3.66 -6.53 -23.72
C TYR A 89 -2.29 -5.95 -24.14
N ASN A 90 -2.15 -5.54 -25.39
CA ASN A 90 -0.94 -4.88 -25.88
C ASN A 90 -0.92 -3.44 -25.40
N VAL A 91 0.15 -3.06 -24.72
CA VAL A 91 0.30 -1.72 -24.15
C VAL A 91 0.66 -0.71 -25.25
N THR A 92 -0.02 0.42 -25.24
CA THR A 92 0.16 1.51 -26.21
C THR A 92 1.49 2.25 -25.99
N ASN A 93 1.98 2.98 -26.99
CA ASN A 93 3.20 3.80 -26.85
C ASN A 93 2.99 4.92 -25.82
N GLN A 94 1.84 5.56 -25.79
CA GLN A 94 1.52 6.60 -24.82
C GLN A 94 1.55 6.04 -23.37
N ALA A 95 1.02 4.84 -23.17
CA ALA A 95 1.08 4.18 -21.89
C ALA A 95 2.53 3.84 -21.47
N ARG A 96 3.41 3.49 -22.43
CA ARG A 96 4.84 3.23 -22.14
C ARG A 96 5.52 4.47 -21.59
N GLU A 97 5.23 5.67 -22.10
CA GLU A 97 5.77 6.91 -21.56
C GLU A 97 5.35 7.14 -20.11
N VAL A 98 4.07 6.91 -19.80
CA VAL A 98 3.55 7.00 -18.42
C VAL A 98 4.21 5.96 -17.51
N LEU A 99 4.27 4.71 -17.96
CA LEU A 99 4.89 3.62 -17.20
C LEU A 99 6.38 3.86 -16.96
N GLY A 100 7.09 4.48 -17.93
CA GLY A 100 8.49 4.88 -17.77
C GLY A 100 8.69 5.90 -16.66
N LYS A 101 7.81 6.90 -16.57
CA LYS A 101 7.83 7.89 -15.49
C LYS A 101 7.57 7.26 -14.13
N VAL A 102 6.56 6.38 -14.04
CA VAL A 102 6.25 5.62 -12.83
C VAL A 102 7.43 4.72 -12.44
N ALA A 103 8.03 4.02 -13.40
CA ALA A 103 9.18 3.15 -13.19
C ALA A 103 10.38 3.93 -12.63
N THR A 104 10.63 5.16 -13.10
CA THR A 104 11.71 6.02 -12.59
C THR A 104 11.50 6.33 -11.10
N VAL A 105 10.29 6.68 -10.68
CA VAL A 105 9.97 6.94 -9.27
C VAL A 105 10.15 5.67 -8.43
N ILE A 106 9.65 4.54 -8.93
CA ILE A 106 9.72 3.24 -8.24
C ILE A 106 11.18 2.78 -8.06
N LYS A 107 12.02 2.94 -9.08
CA LYS A 107 13.46 2.56 -9.03
C LYS A 107 14.22 3.35 -7.98
N ASN A 108 13.86 4.61 -7.77
CA ASN A 108 14.46 5.48 -6.75
C ASN A 108 13.99 5.17 -5.31
N LYS A 109 13.11 4.18 -5.14
CA LYS A 109 12.57 3.74 -3.84
C LYS A 109 12.74 2.23 -3.70
N PRO A 110 13.95 1.72 -3.40
CA PRO A 110 14.26 0.28 -3.40
C PRO A 110 13.45 -0.51 -2.34
N ASP A 111 13.04 0.13 -1.26
CA ASP A 111 12.32 -0.48 -0.15
C ASP A 111 10.80 -0.61 -0.37
N ILE A 112 10.32 -0.37 -1.59
CA ILE A 112 8.91 -0.43 -1.92
C ILE A 112 8.64 -1.62 -2.85
N GLU A 113 7.63 -2.40 -2.52
CA GLU A 113 7.03 -3.40 -3.39
C GLU A 113 5.77 -2.85 -4.03
N PHE A 114 5.38 -3.38 -5.17
CA PHE A 114 4.16 -2.96 -5.84
C PHE A 114 3.46 -4.11 -6.54
N MET A 115 2.15 -3.96 -6.59
CA MET A 115 1.28 -4.88 -7.27
C MET A 115 0.58 -4.16 -8.41
N VAL A 116 0.55 -4.76 -9.58
CA VAL A 116 -0.23 -4.29 -10.70
C VAL A 116 -1.54 -5.07 -10.72
N GLU A 117 -2.65 -4.37 -10.50
CA GLU A 117 -3.99 -4.95 -10.51
C GLU A 117 -4.76 -4.56 -11.78
N GLY A 118 -5.22 -5.54 -12.55
CA GLY A 118 -6.15 -5.35 -13.66
C GLY A 118 -7.59 -5.42 -13.19
N HIS A 119 -8.43 -4.52 -13.70
CA HIS A 119 -9.87 -4.47 -13.46
C HIS A 119 -10.64 -4.39 -14.78
N THR A 120 -11.80 -5.01 -14.84
CA THR A 120 -12.72 -4.95 -15.98
C THR A 120 -14.06 -4.32 -15.58
N ASP A 121 -14.90 -4.05 -16.55
CA ASP A 121 -16.33 -3.84 -16.30
C ASP A 121 -17.07 -5.20 -16.23
N ASP A 122 -18.39 -5.15 -16.07
CA ASP A 122 -19.26 -6.33 -15.94
C ASP A 122 -19.61 -7.00 -17.27
N LYS A 123 -19.15 -6.46 -18.40
CA LYS A 123 -19.37 -7.09 -19.70
C LYS A 123 -18.50 -8.34 -19.80
N SER A 124 -19.15 -9.47 -19.98
CA SER A 124 -18.43 -10.74 -20.13
C SER A 124 -17.60 -10.73 -21.40
N ILE A 125 -16.40 -11.30 -21.30
CA ILE A 125 -15.53 -11.60 -22.43
C ILE A 125 -15.31 -13.12 -22.49
N SER A 126 -15.36 -13.66 -23.69
CA SER A 126 -14.92 -15.03 -23.95
C SER A 126 -14.36 -15.07 -25.37
N THR A 127 -13.11 -15.48 -25.47
CA THR A 127 -12.36 -15.58 -26.73
C THR A 127 -11.49 -16.83 -26.69
N SER A 128 -10.79 -17.13 -27.79
CA SER A 128 -9.79 -18.21 -27.77
C SER A 128 -8.63 -17.99 -26.80
N MET A 129 -8.41 -16.75 -26.33
CA MET A 129 -7.32 -16.38 -25.42
C MET A 129 -7.77 -16.15 -23.98
N PHE A 130 -9.04 -15.85 -23.75
CA PHE A 130 -9.59 -15.51 -22.44
C PHE A 130 -10.87 -16.30 -22.20
N GLN A 131 -10.92 -17.03 -21.12
CA GLN A 131 -12.12 -17.72 -20.71
C GLN A 131 -13.17 -16.72 -20.17
N ASP A 132 -12.70 -15.74 -19.40
CA ASP A 132 -13.54 -14.75 -18.73
C ASP A 132 -12.76 -13.46 -18.37
N ASN A 133 -13.39 -12.60 -17.59
CA ASN A 133 -12.81 -11.35 -17.10
C ASN A 133 -11.66 -11.53 -16.10
N TRP A 134 -11.54 -12.69 -15.43
CA TRP A 134 -10.39 -13.02 -14.63
C TRP A 134 -9.14 -13.14 -15.49
N ASP A 135 -9.20 -13.93 -16.54
CA ASP A 135 -8.09 -14.10 -17.48
C ASP A 135 -7.66 -12.77 -18.10
N LEU A 136 -8.62 -11.97 -18.57
CA LEU A 136 -8.34 -10.67 -19.17
C LEU A 136 -7.64 -9.74 -18.18
N SER A 137 -8.16 -9.63 -16.96
CA SER A 137 -7.61 -8.73 -15.94
C SER A 137 -6.19 -9.11 -15.51
N VAL A 138 -5.92 -10.40 -15.29
CA VAL A 138 -4.58 -10.91 -14.98
C VAL A 138 -3.61 -10.71 -16.14
N LYS A 139 -4.06 -10.99 -17.37
CA LYS A 139 -3.22 -10.84 -18.57
C LYS A 139 -2.78 -9.41 -18.79
N ARG A 140 -3.69 -8.45 -18.59
CA ARG A 140 -3.41 -7.01 -18.67
C ARG A 140 -2.40 -6.57 -17.61
N ALA A 141 -2.60 -6.98 -16.37
CA ALA A 141 -1.64 -6.72 -15.30
C ALA A 141 -0.24 -7.29 -15.62
N THR A 142 -0.18 -8.53 -16.11
CA THR A 142 1.08 -9.18 -16.51
C THR A 142 1.75 -8.45 -17.66
N SER A 143 0.99 -7.90 -18.63
CA SER A 143 1.57 -7.11 -19.74
C SER A 143 2.25 -5.85 -19.24
N VAL A 144 1.65 -5.15 -18.27
CA VAL A 144 2.25 -3.97 -17.63
C VAL A 144 3.50 -4.33 -16.84
N VAL A 145 3.45 -5.41 -16.03
CA VAL A 145 4.61 -5.90 -15.27
C VAL A 145 5.80 -6.21 -16.19
N ARG A 146 5.55 -6.88 -17.34
CA ARG A 146 6.62 -7.19 -18.31
C ARG A 146 7.25 -5.93 -18.88
N ILE A 147 6.48 -4.90 -19.20
CA ILE A 147 7.02 -3.63 -19.67
C ILE A 147 7.87 -2.95 -18.60
N LEU A 148 7.40 -2.92 -17.36
CA LEU A 148 8.19 -2.38 -16.24
C LEU A 148 9.50 -3.14 -16.04
N GLN A 149 9.50 -4.45 -16.19
CA GLN A 149 10.68 -5.30 -16.10
C GLN A 149 11.61 -5.15 -17.30
N ASP A 150 11.10 -5.42 -18.51
CA ASP A 150 11.90 -5.65 -19.70
C ASP A 150 12.39 -4.35 -20.35
N GLU A 151 11.56 -3.30 -20.31
CA GLU A 151 11.88 -2.01 -20.93
C GLU A 151 12.45 -1.00 -19.93
N PHE A 152 11.98 -1.01 -18.69
CA PHE A 152 12.38 -0.02 -17.69
C PHE A 152 13.29 -0.58 -16.58
N GLY A 153 13.59 -1.88 -16.59
CA GLY A 153 14.55 -2.50 -15.69
C GLY A 153 14.13 -2.44 -14.22
N VAL A 154 12.84 -2.55 -13.94
CA VAL A 154 12.33 -2.69 -12.58
C VAL A 154 12.56 -4.11 -12.09
N ASP A 155 13.09 -4.27 -10.88
CA ASP A 155 13.38 -5.60 -10.30
C ASP A 155 12.09 -6.45 -10.16
N PRO A 156 11.99 -7.61 -10.85
CA PRO A 156 10.81 -8.46 -10.80
C PRO A 156 10.49 -9.01 -9.42
N LYS A 157 11.46 -9.11 -8.51
CA LYS A 157 11.23 -9.53 -7.11
C LYS A 157 10.32 -8.58 -6.34
N ARG A 158 10.19 -7.35 -6.82
CA ARG A 158 9.40 -6.29 -6.19
C ARG A 158 8.01 -6.15 -6.82
N MET A 159 7.68 -6.99 -7.81
CA MET A 159 6.45 -6.85 -8.59
C MET A 159 5.53 -8.05 -8.44
N THR A 160 4.25 -7.79 -8.28
CA THR A 160 3.18 -8.79 -8.33
C THR A 160 2.17 -8.38 -9.40
N ALA A 161 1.76 -9.32 -10.26
CA ALA A 161 0.64 -9.14 -11.18
C ALA A 161 -0.62 -9.79 -10.60
N ALA A 162 -1.74 -9.06 -10.54
CA ALA A 162 -3.00 -9.53 -10.02
C ALA A 162 -4.17 -9.13 -10.91
N GLY A 163 -5.24 -9.94 -10.89
CA GLY A 163 -6.50 -9.62 -11.54
C GLY A 163 -7.62 -9.51 -10.52
N ARG A 164 -8.59 -8.63 -10.76
CA ARG A 164 -9.78 -8.41 -9.91
C ARG A 164 -11.08 -8.65 -10.67
N SER A 165 -10.99 -9.03 -11.96
CA SER A 165 -12.19 -9.16 -12.79
C SER A 165 -13.05 -7.88 -12.68
N TYR A 166 -14.37 -7.98 -12.57
CA TYR A 166 -15.32 -6.86 -12.38
C TYR A 166 -15.82 -6.70 -10.93
N TYR A 167 -15.25 -7.45 -9.98
CA TYR A 167 -15.78 -7.51 -8.61
C TYR A 167 -15.42 -6.31 -7.73
N MET A 168 -14.57 -5.39 -8.20
CA MET A 168 -14.16 -4.18 -7.47
C MET A 168 -14.50 -2.92 -8.29
N PRO A 169 -15.79 -2.64 -8.57
CA PRO A 169 -16.17 -1.47 -9.36
C PRO A 169 -15.95 -0.18 -8.56
N VAL A 170 -15.54 0.90 -9.23
CA VAL A 170 -15.44 2.26 -8.68
C VAL A 170 -16.59 3.16 -9.15
N ALA A 171 -17.34 2.71 -10.13
CA ALA A 171 -18.51 3.39 -10.66
C ALA A 171 -19.59 2.37 -11.08
N SER A 172 -20.80 2.86 -11.35
CA SER A 172 -21.91 2.00 -11.79
C SER A 172 -21.62 1.38 -13.17
N ASN A 173 -21.77 0.07 -13.31
CA ASN A 173 -21.69 -0.62 -14.60
C ASN A 173 -22.91 -0.37 -15.51
N ALA A 174 -23.98 0.27 -15.00
CA ALA A 174 -25.18 0.56 -15.78
C ALA A 174 -24.89 1.57 -16.90
N THR A 175 -23.96 2.50 -16.71
CA THR A 175 -23.61 3.53 -17.70
C THR A 175 -22.32 3.22 -18.44
N ALA A 176 -22.18 3.75 -19.66
CA ALA A 176 -20.96 3.58 -20.44
C ALA A 176 -19.75 4.25 -19.78
N GLU A 177 -19.95 5.42 -19.19
CA GLU A 177 -18.95 6.19 -18.47
C GLU A 177 -18.48 5.45 -17.20
N GLY A 178 -19.42 4.85 -16.47
CA GLY A 178 -19.09 4.06 -15.27
C GLY A 178 -18.31 2.80 -15.62
N ARG A 179 -18.70 2.09 -16.69
CA ARG A 179 -17.92 0.95 -17.20
C ARG A 179 -16.51 1.37 -17.64
N ALA A 180 -16.36 2.53 -18.29
CA ALA A 180 -15.05 3.05 -18.69
C ALA A 180 -14.14 3.30 -17.47
N LYS A 181 -14.67 3.84 -16.37
CA LYS A 181 -13.95 4.02 -15.11
C LYS A 181 -13.58 2.70 -14.44
N ASN A 182 -14.43 1.68 -14.57
CA ASN A 182 -14.18 0.35 -14.01
C ASN A 182 -13.06 -0.38 -14.77
N ARG A 183 -12.97 -0.20 -16.09
CA ARG A 183 -11.86 -0.71 -16.91
C ARG A 183 -10.60 0.11 -16.65
N ARG A 184 -9.77 -0.34 -15.74
CA ARG A 184 -8.53 0.32 -15.32
C ARG A 184 -7.47 -0.69 -14.91
N THR A 185 -6.23 -0.23 -14.89
CA THR A 185 -5.14 -0.92 -14.21
C THR A 185 -4.64 -0.03 -13.07
N ARG A 186 -4.48 -0.61 -11.89
CA ARG A 186 -3.95 0.09 -10.70
C ARG A 186 -2.55 -0.43 -10.39
N ILE A 187 -1.61 0.49 -10.23
CA ILE A 187 -0.33 0.17 -9.60
C ILE A 187 -0.49 0.51 -8.12
N VAL A 188 -0.49 -0.52 -7.30
CA VAL A 188 -0.65 -0.45 -5.84
C VAL A 188 0.73 -0.47 -5.23
N VAL A 189 1.09 0.60 -4.56
CA VAL A 189 2.40 0.69 -3.89
C VAL A 189 2.28 0.17 -2.47
N LEU A 190 2.99 -0.90 -2.19
CA LEU A 190 2.98 -1.60 -0.91
C LEU A 190 4.24 -1.21 -0.13
N PRO A 191 4.15 -0.39 0.93
CA PRO A 191 5.29 -0.17 1.80
C PRO A 191 5.67 -1.49 2.47
N LYS A 192 6.97 -1.77 2.56
CA LYS A 192 7.46 -2.92 3.34
C LYS A 192 7.12 -2.72 4.81
N LEU A 193 6.14 -3.47 5.27
CA LEU A 193 5.66 -3.38 6.65
C LEU A 193 6.69 -3.91 7.67
N ASP A 194 7.59 -4.79 7.24
CA ASP A 194 8.64 -5.37 8.08
C ASP A 194 9.50 -4.31 8.77
N GLN A 195 9.82 -3.21 8.07
CA GLN A 195 10.56 -2.09 8.65
C GLN A 195 9.79 -1.38 9.77
N PHE A 196 8.47 -1.28 9.63
CA PHE A 196 7.62 -0.65 10.65
C PHE A 196 7.39 -1.57 11.83
N TYR A 197 7.22 -2.87 11.60
CA TYR A 197 7.14 -3.86 12.67
C TYR A 197 8.47 -3.93 13.44
N GLY A 198 9.62 -3.95 12.76
CA GLY A 198 10.93 -3.90 13.40
C GLY A 198 11.11 -2.69 14.33
N MET A 199 10.67 -1.49 13.91
CA MET A 199 10.72 -0.28 14.76
C MET A 199 9.84 -0.40 16.00
N ILE A 200 8.67 -1.05 15.88
CA ILE A 200 7.74 -1.26 16.99
C ILE A 200 8.35 -2.28 17.95
N GLU A 201 8.89 -3.39 17.46
CA GLU A 201 9.54 -4.44 18.24
C GLU A 201 10.77 -3.90 19.00
N GLU A 202 11.66 -3.15 18.33
CA GLU A 202 12.80 -2.49 18.96
C GLU A 202 12.36 -1.53 20.07
N GLY A 203 11.30 -0.75 19.83
CA GLY A 203 10.76 0.16 20.83
C GLY A 203 10.17 -0.58 22.04
N MET A 204 9.50 -1.71 21.82
CA MET A 204 8.95 -2.54 22.90
C MET A 204 10.07 -3.23 23.69
N GLU A 205 11.13 -3.72 23.01
CA GLU A 205 12.29 -4.28 23.72
C GLU A 205 13.04 -3.24 24.57
N GLN A 206 13.19 -2.00 24.05
CA GLN A 206 13.78 -0.91 24.83
C GLN A 206 12.95 -0.56 26.06
N ALA A 207 11.62 -0.56 25.92
CA ALA A 207 10.71 -0.35 27.04
C ALA A 207 10.86 -1.44 28.11
N SER A 208 10.92 -2.71 27.69
CA SER A 208 11.10 -3.86 28.60
C SER A 208 12.47 -3.85 29.32
N LYS A 209 13.55 -3.44 28.62
CA LYS A 209 14.91 -3.33 29.20
C LYS A 209 15.06 -2.15 30.16
N ALA A 210 14.26 -1.09 30.00
CA ALA A 210 14.27 0.07 30.90
C ALA A 210 13.51 -0.18 32.22
N SER A 211 12.77 -1.29 32.31
CA SER A 211 11.97 -1.68 33.49
C SER A 211 12.65 -2.75 34.36
N ASN A 212 13.81 -3.27 33.93
CA ASN A 212 14.65 -4.17 34.68
C ASN A 212 15.88 -3.42 35.24
#